data_347edce9b67ecd6b68cdbb9a2286178f
#
_entry.id   347edce9b67ecd6b68cdbb9a2286178f
#
_cell.length_a   1.000
_cell.length_b   1.000
_cell.length_c   1.000
_cell.angle_alpha   90.00
_cell.angle_beta   90.00
_cell.angle_gamma   90.00
#
_symmetry.space_group_name_H-M   'P 1'
#
loop_
_entity.id
_entity.type
_entity.pdbx_description
1 polymer ?
#
loop_
_entity_poly.entity_id
_entity_poly.type
_entity_poly.pdbx_seq_one_letter_code
_entity_poly.pdbx_strand_id
1 'polypeptide(L)'
;MEFFTLVLGSLVFLETSALCVSNFSSKAKNLSRKTRRRIFVDTSTLIDGRILSVARAGFIGDELLIPRSVVRELQLLADGSDSEKRMRARFGLDVINELERIENVEASVFPDAPGRVSVDERLIELAKDNNGLIMTNDYNLSKVAKTEHIETVNINELAQGLRTEYLPGDKLKVRIVGAGTNPHQAVAYLSDGTMVVVDEAEKYIKAREVVEIEFVRYLQTNAGKMMFAKLAKTPQEQKKKRPQGRKKNPEKAPKQKDRKPKNNKKSTA
;
A
#
# COMPACT_ATOMS: atom_id res chain seq x y z
N MET A 1 -2.35 -32.66 64.43
CA MET A 1 -2.00 -33.35 63.15
C MET A 1 -2.69 -32.69 61.95
N GLU A 2 -3.96 -32.30 62.03
CA GLU A 2 -4.71 -31.75 60.89
C GLU A 2 -4.20 -30.36 60.40
N PHE A 3 -3.69 -29.50 61.31
CA PHE A 3 -3.15 -28.19 60.93
C PHE A 3 -1.87 -28.30 60.07
N PHE A 4 -1.04 -29.31 60.36
CA PHE A 4 0.21 -29.52 59.61
C PHE A 4 -0.05 -30.03 58.16
N THR A 5 -1.08 -30.87 58.00
CA THR A 5 -1.48 -31.38 56.68
C THR A 5 -2.10 -30.27 55.81
N LEU A 6 -2.85 -29.33 56.41
CA LEU A 6 -3.44 -28.18 55.72
C LEU A 6 -2.36 -27.20 55.23
N VAL A 7 -1.34 -26.92 56.07
CA VAL A 7 -0.22 -26.02 55.70
C VAL A 7 0.65 -26.66 54.61
N LEU A 8 0.92 -27.97 54.70
CA LEU A 8 1.71 -28.70 53.70
C LEU A 8 0.95 -28.74 52.34
N GLY A 9 -0.36 -28.95 52.36
CA GLY A 9 -1.22 -28.97 51.18
C GLY A 9 -1.28 -27.59 50.48
N SER A 10 -1.34 -26.49 51.26
CA SER A 10 -1.33 -25.12 50.69
C SER A 10 0.03 -24.77 50.04
N LEU A 11 1.14 -25.23 50.65
CA LEU A 11 2.48 -25.00 50.12
C LEU A 11 2.69 -25.71 48.78
N VAL A 12 2.29 -27.00 48.69
CA VAL A 12 2.36 -27.80 47.47
C VAL A 12 1.47 -27.20 46.36
N PHE A 13 0.28 -26.69 46.72
CA PHE A 13 -0.62 -26.04 45.77
C PHE A 13 -0.04 -24.74 45.23
N LEU A 14 0.66 -23.97 46.07
CA LEU A 14 1.34 -22.73 45.63
C LEU A 14 2.51 -23.02 44.67
N GLU A 15 3.32 -24.01 44.96
CA GLU A 15 4.44 -24.43 44.08
C GLU A 15 3.95 -25.00 42.76
N THR A 16 2.90 -25.81 42.74
CA THR A 16 2.35 -26.38 41.49
C THR A 16 1.68 -25.30 40.63
N SER A 17 1.02 -24.33 41.25
CA SER A 17 0.43 -23.20 40.52
C SER A 17 1.50 -22.28 39.89
N ALA A 18 2.60 -22.00 40.60
CA ALA A 18 3.73 -21.20 40.08
C ALA A 18 4.43 -21.91 38.92
N LEU A 19 4.65 -23.22 39.00
CA LEU A 19 5.20 -24.04 37.92
C LEU A 19 4.27 -24.07 36.69
N CYS A 20 2.96 -24.15 36.91
CA CYS A 20 1.98 -24.17 35.85
C CYS A 20 1.94 -22.84 35.09
N VAL A 21 1.96 -21.69 35.80
CA VAL A 21 2.00 -20.33 35.20
C VAL A 21 3.30 -20.10 34.44
N SER A 22 4.44 -20.53 34.99
CA SER A 22 5.74 -20.37 34.30
C SER A 22 5.84 -21.23 33.05
N ASN A 23 5.35 -22.46 33.07
CA ASN A 23 5.30 -23.35 31.90
C ASN A 23 4.30 -22.86 30.83
N PHE A 24 3.16 -22.28 31.25
CA PHE A 24 2.20 -21.71 30.30
C PHE A 24 2.73 -20.44 29.64
N SER A 25 3.41 -19.58 30.40
CA SER A 25 4.04 -18.35 29.86
C SER A 25 5.18 -18.66 28.90
N SER A 26 6.01 -19.67 29.19
CA SER A 26 7.07 -20.10 28.27
C SER A 26 6.54 -20.79 27.02
N LYS A 27 5.48 -21.61 27.15
CA LYS A 27 4.79 -22.20 25.99
C LYS A 27 4.10 -21.15 25.12
N ALA A 28 3.46 -20.14 25.71
CA ALA A 28 2.84 -19.05 24.96
C ALA A 28 3.87 -18.21 24.19
N LYS A 29 5.01 -17.89 24.80
CA LYS A 29 6.13 -17.22 24.10
C LYS A 29 6.70 -18.07 22.97
N ASN A 30 6.87 -19.38 23.17
CA ASN A 30 7.36 -20.27 22.13
C ASN A 30 6.34 -20.51 21.00
N LEU A 31 5.03 -20.49 21.29
CA LEU A 31 3.99 -20.60 20.28
C LEU A 31 3.91 -19.32 19.42
N SER A 32 4.06 -18.14 20.05
CA SER A 32 4.15 -16.87 19.35
C SER A 32 5.40 -16.77 18.45
N ARG A 33 6.52 -17.31 18.91
CA ARG A 33 7.78 -17.37 18.13
C ARG A 33 7.69 -18.36 16.94
N LYS A 34 6.93 -19.45 17.09
CA LYS A 34 6.80 -20.50 16.06
C LYS A 34 5.90 -20.07 14.87
N THR A 35 5.14 -18.99 15.01
CA THR A 35 4.25 -18.47 13.98
C THR A 35 4.83 -17.30 13.19
N ARG A 36 5.96 -16.72 13.61
CA ARG A 36 6.62 -15.65 12.85
C ARG A 36 7.37 -16.23 11.67
N ARG A 37 7.14 -15.66 10.49
CA ARG A 37 7.91 -16.01 9.30
C ARG A 37 9.31 -15.41 9.43
N ARG A 38 10.30 -16.08 8.85
CA ARG A 38 11.67 -15.59 8.78
C ARG A 38 11.88 -14.86 7.46
N ILE A 39 12.35 -13.64 7.54
CA ILE A 39 12.62 -12.82 6.35
C ILE A 39 14.11 -12.54 6.29
N PHE A 40 14.79 -13.07 5.28
CA PHE A 40 16.18 -12.78 5.00
C PHE A 40 16.29 -11.48 4.22
N VAL A 41 17.00 -10.49 4.79
CA VAL A 41 17.08 -9.14 4.24
C VAL A 41 18.31 -9.00 3.36
N ASP A 42 18.09 -8.55 2.13
CA ASP A 42 19.09 -8.32 1.12
C ASP A 42 19.77 -6.94 1.27
N THR A 43 20.99 -6.83 0.75
CA THR A 43 21.80 -5.60 0.66
C THR A 43 21.04 -4.44 0.01
N SER A 44 20.29 -4.69 -1.07
CA SER A 44 19.51 -3.67 -1.80
C SER A 44 18.46 -3.00 -0.91
N THR A 45 17.80 -3.77 -0.03
CA THR A 45 16.80 -3.29 0.91
C THR A 45 17.40 -2.41 2.00
N LEU A 46 18.59 -2.80 2.50
CA LEU A 46 19.31 -2.04 3.54
C LEU A 46 19.84 -0.70 2.99
N ILE A 47 20.40 -0.72 1.78
CA ILE A 47 20.87 0.49 1.08
C ILE A 47 19.73 1.46 0.77
N ASP A 48 18.53 0.95 0.47
CA ASP A 48 17.32 1.74 0.23
C ASP A 48 16.84 2.44 1.51
N GLY A 49 16.90 1.78 2.65
CA GLY A 49 16.61 2.29 3.99
C GLY A 49 15.12 2.52 4.31
N ARG A 50 14.20 2.45 3.34
CA ARG A 50 12.75 2.60 3.59
C ARG A 50 12.18 1.54 4.51
N ILE A 51 12.88 0.41 4.67
CA ILE A 51 12.54 -0.63 5.64
C ILE A 51 12.37 -0.07 7.05
N LEU A 52 13.15 0.94 7.46
CA LEU A 52 13.00 1.59 8.76
C LEU A 52 11.62 2.24 8.94
N SER A 53 11.14 2.92 7.91
CA SER A 53 9.83 3.56 7.95
C SER A 53 8.70 2.53 8.03
N VAL A 54 8.81 1.43 7.29
CA VAL A 54 7.84 0.32 7.31
C VAL A 54 7.85 -0.36 8.68
N ALA A 55 9.05 -0.58 9.25
CA ALA A 55 9.24 -1.18 10.57
C ALA A 55 8.65 -0.29 11.69
N ARG A 56 8.98 1.01 11.70
CA ARG A 56 8.46 1.98 12.68
C ARG A 56 6.94 2.15 12.58
N ALA A 57 6.37 1.99 11.41
CA ALA A 57 4.92 2.02 11.19
C ALA A 57 4.20 0.74 11.67
N GLY A 58 4.94 -0.29 12.12
CA GLY A 58 4.38 -1.53 12.65
C GLY A 58 3.90 -2.54 11.60
N PHE A 59 4.29 -2.37 10.33
CA PHE A 59 3.91 -3.31 9.26
C PHE A 59 4.79 -4.56 9.18
N ILE A 60 5.88 -4.62 9.94
CA ILE A 60 6.77 -5.80 10.02
C ILE A 60 6.48 -6.52 11.33
N GLY A 61 5.77 -7.64 11.25
CA GLY A 61 5.52 -8.54 12.39
C GLY A 61 6.35 -9.82 12.37
N ASP A 62 7.15 -9.99 11.32
CA ASP A 62 7.99 -11.15 11.07
C ASP A 62 9.41 -10.97 11.66
N GLU A 63 10.17 -12.06 11.76
CA GLU A 63 11.56 -12.05 12.20
C GLU A 63 12.47 -11.63 11.03
N LEU A 64 13.17 -10.49 11.16
CA LEU A 64 14.12 -10.00 10.17
C LEU A 64 15.51 -10.58 10.45
N LEU A 65 16.02 -11.35 9.52
CA LEU A 65 17.34 -11.98 9.60
C LEU A 65 18.27 -11.33 8.58
N ILE A 66 19.33 -10.71 9.06
CA ILE A 66 20.35 -10.10 8.21
C ILE A 66 21.52 -11.07 8.12
N PRO A 67 21.73 -11.79 7.00
CA PRO A 67 22.85 -12.70 6.87
C PRO A 67 24.20 -12.00 7.06
N ARG A 68 25.15 -12.66 7.70
CA ARG A 68 26.49 -12.09 7.88
C ARG A 68 27.20 -11.84 6.56
N SER A 69 26.89 -12.63 5.52
CA SER A 69 27.35 -12.39 4.14
C SER A 69 26.92 -11.03 3.60
N VAL A 70 25.67 -10.62 3.86
CA VAL A 70 25.11 -9.30 3.49
C VAL A 70 25.84 -8.18 4.25
N VAL A 71 26.05 -8.35 5.56
CA VAL A 71 26.83 -7.38 6.37
C VAL A 71 28.23 -7.21 5.79
N ARG A 72 28.88 -8.31 5.44
CA ARG A 72 30.22 -8.30 4.86
C ARG A 72 30.26 -7.63 3.49
N GLU A 73 29.26 -7.86 2.65
CA GLU A 73 29.13 -7.17 1.36
C GLU A 73 29.03 -5.65 1.55
N LEU A 74 28.18 -5.19 2.50
CA LEU A 74 28.07 -3.78 2.85
C LEU A 74 29.42 -3.22 3.34
N GLN A 75 30.16 -3.96 4.17
CA GLN A 75 31.51 -3.54 4.62
C GLN A 75 32.47 -3.37 3.44
N LEU A 76 32.52 -4.35 2.53
CA LEU A 76 33.35 -4.27 1.34
C LEU A 76 32.99 -3.08 0.44
N LEU A 77 31.72 -2.80 0.27
CA LEU A 77 31.25 -1.62 -0.47
C LEU A 77 31.58 -0.31 0.26
N ALA A 78 31.53 -0.29 1.60
CA ALA A 78 31.84 0.86 2.44
C ALA A 78 33.36 1.21 2.42
N ASP A 79 34.20 0.26 2.10
CA ASP A 79 35.66 0.43 1.96
C ASP A 79 36.10 0.63 0.50
N GLY A 80 35.13 0.56 -0.45
CA GLY A 80 35.41 0.71 -1.87
C GLY A 80 35.86 2.12 -2.27
N SER A 81 36.35 2.27 -3.49
CA SER A 81 36.87 3.54 -4.04
C SER A 81 35.75 4.51 -4.46
N ASP A 82 34.58 3.99 -4.84
CA ASP A 82 33.41 4.77 -5.30
C ASP A 82 32.75 5.48 -4.12
N SER A 83 32.76 6.80 -4.12
CA SER A 83 32.23 7.62 -3.02
C SER A 83 30.73 7.47 -2.80
N GLU A 84 29.96 7.29 -3.87
CA GLU A 84 28.49 7.15 -3.78
C GLU A 84 28.11 5.77 -3.23
N LYS A 85 28.73 4.71 -3.75
CA LYS A 85 28.51 3.34 -3.24
C LYS A 85 28.96 3.22 -1.78
N ARG A 86 30.08 3.83 -1.43
CA ARG A 86 30.60 3.86 -0.05
C ARG A 86 29.61 4.53 0.91
N MET A 87 29.06 5.68 0.54
CA MET A 87 28.08 6.39 1.36
C MET A 87 26.80 5.58 1.56
N ARG A 88 26.28 4.99 0.48
CA ARG A 88 25.09 4.13 0.54
C ARG A 88 25.30 2.88 1.39
N ALA A 89 26.46 2.26 1.28
CA ALA A 89 26.79 1.07 2.07
C ALA A 89 26.91 1.38 3.56
N ARG A 90 27.54 2.51 3.93
CA ARG A 90 27.58 2.97 5.32
C ARG A 90 26.19 3.24 5.87
N PHE A 91 25.33 3.89 5.08
CA PHE A 91 23.95 4.07 5.45
C PHE A 91 23.22 2.73 5.65
N GLY A 92 23.47 1.71 4.80
CA GLY A 92 22.92 0.36 4.97
C GLY A 92 23.35 -0.30 6.29
N LEU A 93 24.61 -0.10 6.73
CA LEU A 93 25.09 -0.58 8.04
C LEU A 93 24.41 0.16 9.21
N ASP A 94 24.17 1.47 9.07
CA ASP A 94 23.42 2.24 10.07
C ASP A 94 21.96 1.77 10.16
N VAL A 95 21.33 1.41 9.03
CA VAL A 95 19.98 0.83 8.98
C VAL A 95 19.88 -0.46 9.79
N ILE A 96 20.89 -1.34 9.74
CA ILE A 96 20.92 -2.57 10.55
C ILE A 96 20.87 -2.22 12.05
N ASN A 97 21.74 -1.32 12.50
CA ASN A 97 21.78 -0.88 13.90
C ASN A 97 20.46 -0.25 14.37
N GLU A 98 19.80 0.51 13.49
CA GLU A 98 18.50 1.12 13.79
C GLU A 98 17.39 0.09 13.86
N LEU A 99 17.37 -0.92 12.97
CA LEU A 99 16.36 -1.99 13.00
C LEU A 99 16.42 -2.77 14.32
N GLU A 100 17.61 -3.07 14.84
CA GLU A 100 17.79 -3.77 16.10
C GLU A 100 17.28 -2.97 17.32
N ARG A 101 17.16 -1.64 17.20
CA ARG A 101 16.66 -0.75 18.26
C ARG A 101 15.15 -0.55 18.27
N ILE A 102 14.45 -0.97 17.24
CA ILE A 102 12.98 -0.80 17.14
C ILE A 102 12.31 -1.86 18.03
N GLU A 103 11.64 -1.46 19.10
CA GLU A 103 11.09 -2.34 20.13
C GLU A 103 10.12 -3.41 19.60
N ASN A 104 9.36 -3.12 18.55
CA ASN A 104 8.34 -4.03 18.01
C ASN A 104 8.84 -4.90 16.85
N VAL A 105 10.12 -4.82 16.51
CA VAL A 105 10.74 -5.55 15.41
C VAL A 105 11.78 -6.51 15.96
N GLU A 106 11.68 -7.77 15.59
CA GLU A 106 12.71 -8.77 15.92
C GLU A 106 13.70 -8.81 14.74
N ALA A 107 14.76 -8.01 14.82
CA ALA A 107 15.83 -7.96 13.84
C ALA A 107 17.13 -8.45 14.45
N SER A 108 17.86 -9.30 13.74
CA SER A 108 19.16 -9.81 14.20
C SER A 108 20.06 -10.22 13.06
N VAL A 109 21.38 -10.18 13.32
CA VAL A 109 22.36 -10.72 12.38
C VAL A 109 22.34 -12.24 12.44
N PHE A 110 22.02 -12.86 11.30
CA PHE A 110 21.98 -14.32 11.16
C PHE A 110 23.38 -14.86 10.83
N PRO A 111 23.93 -15.80 11.63
CA PRO A 111 25.23 -16.40 11.35
C PRO A 111 25.14 -17.31 10.13
N ASP A 112 25.87 -16.99 9.08
CA ASP A 112 26.06 -17.84 7.93
C ASP A 112 27.56 -18.02 7.65
N ALA A 113 27.92 -19.17 7.07
CA ALA A 113 29.31 -19.45 6.77
C ALA A 113 29.75 -18.70 5.50
N PRO A 114 30.93 -18.09 5.48
CA PRO A 114 31.51 -17.53 4.26
C PRO A 114 31.69 -18.68 3.23
N GLY A 115 30.90 -18.61 2.16
CA GLY A 115 30.93 -19.58 1.07
C GLY A 115 31.72 -19.07 -0.14
N ARG A 116 31.89 -19.95 -1.13
CA ARG A 116 32.43 -19.59 -2.47
C ARG A 116 31.31 -19.07 -3.41
N VAL A 117 30.08 -19.03 -2.91
CA VAL A 117 28.87 -18.61 -3.66
C VAL A 117 28.62 -17.11 -3.50
N SER A 118 27.90 -16.52 -4.43
CA SER A 118 27.48 -15.13 -4.35
C SER A 118 26.52 -14.88 -3.17
N VAL A 119 26.36 -13.62 -2.73
CA VAL A 119 25.42 -13.26 -1.65
C VAL A 119 24.00 -13.62 -2.05
N ASP A 120 23.64 -13.42 -3.31
CA ASP A 120 22.30 -13.76 -3.86
C ASP A 120 22.01 -15.26 -3.75
N GLU A 121 22.92 -16.12 -4.21
CA GLU A 121 22.80 -17.57 -4.07
C GLU A 121 22.70 -17.99 -2.62
N ARG A 122 23.47 -17.34 -1.74
CA ARG A 122 23.43 -17.61 -0.31
C ARG A 122 22.11 -17.25 0.31
N LEU A 123 21.50 -16.12 -0.09
CA LEU A 123 20.15 -15.73 0.36
C LEU A 123 19.11 -16.79 -0.03
N ILE A 124 19.20 -17.32 -1.25
CA ILE A 124 18.30 -18.37 -1.75
C ILE A 124 18.47 -19.65 -0.93
N GLU A 125 19.70 -20.10 -0.68
CA GLU A 125 19.98 -21.28 0.16
C GLU A 125 19.42 -21.10 1.57
N LEU A 126 19.69 -19.97 2.22
CA LEU A 126 19.23 -19.67 3.57
C LEU A 126 17.70 -19.65 3.67
N ALA A 127 17.03 -19.05 2.69
CA ALA A 127 15.58 -19.02 2.65
C ALA A 127 14.97 -20.42 2.48
N LYS A 128 15.54 -21.27 1.63
CA LYS A 128 15.15 -22.68 1.47
C LYS A 128 15.32 -23.48 2.76
N ASP A 129 16.53 -23.43 3.33
CA ASP A 129 16.90 -24.24 4.51
C ASP A 129 16.06 -23.89 5.74
N ASN A 130 15.60 -22.63 5.81
CA ASN A 130 14.86 -22.11 6.96
C ASN A 130 13.35 -21.94 6.66
N ASN A 131 12.87 -22.34 5.47
CA ASN A 131 11.49 -22.10 5.04
C ASN A 131 11.09 -20.63 5.21
N GLY A 132 12.01 -19.73 4.81
CA GLY A 132 11.90 -18.28 4.97
C GLY A 132 11.58 -17.56 3.66
N LEU A 133 11.42 -16.25 3.77
CA LEU A 133 11.21 -15.32 2.66
C LEU A 133 12.47 -14.51 2.42
N ILE A 134 12.58 -13.88 1.24
CA ILE A 134 13.64 -12.92 0.93
C ILE A 134 13.02 -11.53 0.77
N MET A 135 13.56 -10.54 1.50
CA MET A 135 13.22 -9.14 1.31
C MET A 135 14.27 -8.48 0.44
N THR A 136 13.92 -8.19 -0.80
CA THR A 136 14.83 -7.57 -1.78
C THR A 136 14.13 -6.57 -2.67
N ASN A 137 14.85 -5.50 -3.05
CA ASN A 137 14.45 -4.56 -4.07
C ASN A 137 15.07 -4.90 -5.44
N ASP A 138 15.95 -5.91 -5.51
CA ASP A 138 16.54 -6.37 -6.77
C ASP A 138 15.55 -7.24 -7.54
N TYR A 139 15.27 -6.80 -8.77
CA TYR A 139 14.37 -7.52 -9.66
C TYR A 139 14.91 -8.91 -10.06
N ASN A 140 16.23 -9.03 -10.29
CA ASN A 140 16.84 -10.28 -10.74
C ASN A 140 16.80 -11.32 -9.63
N LEU A 141 17.23 -10.95 -8.41
CA LEU A 141 17.15 -11.84 -7.25
C LEU A 141 15.69 -12.25 -6.97
N SER A 142 14.74 -11.31 -7.02
CA SER A 142 13.32 -11.62 -6.85
C SER A 142 12.81 -12.62 -7.91
N LYS A 143 13.25 -12.49 -9.16
CA LYS A 143 12.87 -13.40 -10.24
C LYS A 143 13.45 -14.80 -10.06
N VAL A 144 14.73 -14.90 -9.67
CA VAL A 144 15.37 -16.19 -9.38
C VAL A 144 14.72 -16.85 -8.17
N ALA A 145 14.49 -16.14 -7.08
CA ALA A 145 13.81 -16.65 -5.88
C ALA A 145 12.43 -17.24 -6.22
N LYS A 146 11.65 -16.55 -7.05
CA LYS A 146 10.33 -17.04 -7.52
C LYS A 146 10.43 -18.33 -8.32
N THR A 147 11.46 -18.52 -9.17
CA THR A 147 11.67 -19.79 -9.89
C THR A 147 12.02 -20.93 -8.96
N GLU A 148 12.62 -20.61 -7.82
CA GLU A 148 12.98 -21.57 -6.77
C GLU A 148 11.86 -21.74 -5.71
N HIS A 149 10.65 -21.22 -6.01
CA HIS A 149 9.46 -21.27 -5.15
C HIS A 149 9.63 -20.58 -3.78
N ILE A 150 10.52 -19.58 -3.69
CA ILE A 150 10.72 -18.77 -2.50
C ILE A 150 9.87 -17.49 -2.65
N GLU A 151 9.08 -17.18 -1.61
CA GLU A 151 8.34 -15.93 -1.55
C GLU A 151 9.29 -14.74 -1.38
N THR A 152 9.02 -13.65 -2.08
CA THR A 152 9.80 -12.41 -1.96
C THR A 152 8.92 -11.26 -1.48
N VAL A 153 9.50 -10.43 -0.62
CA VAL A 153 8.91 -9.18 -0.14
C VAL A 153 9.68 -8.02 -0.78
N ASN A 154 8.96 -7.09 -1.41
CA ASN A 154 9.58 -5.96 -2.11
C ASN A 154 8.94 -4.64 -1.65
N ILE A 155 9.78 -3.73 -1.13
CA ILE A 155 9.32 -2.41 -0.63
C ILE A 155 8.82 -1.52 -1.77
N ASN A 156 9.33 -1.68 -2.99
CA ASN A 156 8.83 -0.95 -4.14
C ASN A 156 7.40 -1.39 -4.52
N GLU A 157 7.10 -2.69 -4.47
CA GLU A 157 5.76 -3.20 -4.69
C GLU A 157 4.78 -2.71 -3.62
N LEU A 158 5.22 -2.72 -2.34
CA LEU A 158 4.44 -2.15 -1.24
C LEU A 158 4.15 -0.66 -1.47
N ALA A 159 5.17 0.13 -1.83
CA ALA A 159 5.01 1.55 -2.10
C ALA A 159 4.06 1.82 -3.29
N GLN A 160 4.06 0.97 -4.31
CA GLN A 160 3.11 1.05 -5.41
C GLN A 160 1.68 0.73 -4.97
N GLY A 161 1.49 -0.31 -4.15
CA GLY A 161 0.18 -0.70 -3.63
C GLY A 161 -0.43 0.32 -2.66
N LEU A 162 0.40 1.15 -2.00
CA LEU A 162 -0.05 2.22 -1.10
C LEU A 162 -0.32 3.55 -1.81
N ARG A 163 -0.09 3.66 -3.12
CA ARG A 163 -0.42 4.88 -3.86
C ARG A 163 -1.92 5.14 -3.81
N THR A 164 -2.26 6.39 -3.55
CA THR A 164 -3.67 6.81 -3.56
C THR A 164 -4.28 6.57 -4.93
N GLU A 165 -5.30 5.75 -5.00
CA GLU A 165 -6.12 5.60 -6.20
C GLU A 165 -7.34 6.51 -6.08
N TYR A 166 -7.48 7.40 -7.05
CA TYR A 166 -8.64 8.28 -7.14
C TYR A 166 -9.74 7.60 -7.95
N LEU A 167 -10.98 7.73 -7.48
CA LEU A 167 -12.16 7.20 -8.15
C LEU A 167 -12.82 8.29 -9.01
N PRO A 168 -13.47 7.93 -10.13
CA PRO A 168 -14.24 8.89 -10.91
C PRO A 168 -15.25 9.65 -10.05
N GLY A 169 -15.17 10.99 -10.08
CA GLY A 169 -15.97 11.87 -9.23
C GLY A 169 -15.21 12.45 -8.04
N ASP A 170 -14.06 11.93 -7.69
CA ASP A 170 -13.22 12.48 -6.61
C ASP A 170 -12.78 13.91 -6.95
N LYS A 171 -12.78 14.77 -5.95
CA LYS A 171 -12.37 16.17 -6.07
C LYS A 171 -10.99 16.38 -5.47
N LEU A 172 -10.15 17.07 -6.21
CA LEU A 172 -8.76 17.34 -5.89
C LEU A 172 -8.43 18.79 -6.15
N LYS A 173 -7.50 19.34 -5.37
CA LYS A 173 -6.91 20.65 -5.66
C LYS A 173 -5.55 20.44 -6.30
N VAL A 174 -5.38 20.95 -7.51
CA VAL A 174 -4.12 20.87 -8.26
C VAL A 174 -3.67 22.24 -8.71
N ARG A 175 -2.35 22.43 -8.78
CA ARG A 175 -1.75 23.66 -9.33
C ARG A 175 -1.51 23.47 -10.81
N ILE A 176 -2.07 24.33 -11.63
CA ILE A 176 -1.82 24.34 -13.07
C ILE A 176 -0.35 24.74 -13.33
N VAL A 177 0.34 23.95 -14.17
CA VAL A 177 1.75 24.15 -14.50
C VAL A 177 1.93 24.65 -15.93
N GLY A 178 1.10 24.19 -16.87
CA GLY A 178 1.25 24.52 -18.27
C GLY A 178 0.05 24.16 -19.13
N ALA A 179 0.19 24.37 -20.43
CA ALA A 179 -0.80 24.00 -21.44
C ALA A 179 -0.76 22.49 -21.71
N GLY A 180 -1.93 21.92 -21.99
CA GLY A 180 -2.04 20.55 -22.48
C GLY A 180 -1.82 20.44 -23.99
N THR A 181 -1.99 19.25 -24.52
CA THR A 181 -1.86 18.98 -25.97
C THR A 181 -2.99 19.64 -26.78
N ASN A 182 -4.19 19.73 -26.22
CA ASN A 182 -5.33 20.38 -26.86
C ASN A 182 -5.48 21.84 -26.36
N PRO A 183 -6.03 22.77 -27.19
CA PRO A 183 -6.10 24.20 -26.88
C PRO A 183 -6.83 24.54 -25.58
N HIS A 184 -7.80 23.73 -25.15
CA HIS A 184 -8.61 23.98 -23.95
C HIS A 184 -8.14 23.19 -22.72
N GLN A 185 -7.00 22.48 -22.84
CA GLN A 185 -6.45 21.67 -21.77
C GLN A 185 -5.31 22.36 -21.04
N ALA A 186 -5.25 22.15 -19.74
CA ALA A 186 -4.13 22.48 -18.90
C ALA A 186 -3.52 21.23 -18.25
N VAL A 187 -2.26 21.31 -17.85
CA VAL A 187 -1.52 20.23 -17.20
C VAL A 187 -1.19 20.63 -15.77
N ALA A 188 -1.34 19.67 -14.88
CA ALA A 188 -0.91 19.72 -13.49
C ALA A 188 -0.18 18.42 -13.13
N TYR A 189 0.46 18.39 -11.96
CA TYR A 189 1.06 17.18 -11.40
C TYR A 189 0.59 16.99 -9.97
N LEU A 190 0.32 15.73 -9.61
CA LEU A 190 0.10 15.33 -8.23
C LEU A 190 1.43 15.21 -7.49
N SER A 191 1.37 15.08 -6.17
CA SER A 191 2.56 14.91 -5.32
C SER A 191 3.36 13.64 -5.62
N ASP A 192 2.72 12.62 -6.19
CA ASP A 192 3.33 11.36 -6.61
C ASP A 192 3.93 11.42 -8.03
N GLY A 193 3.91 12.58 -8.68
CA GLY A 193 4.39 12.78 -10.05
C GLY A 193 3.39 12.41 -11.15
N THR A 194 2.18 11.95 -10.81
CA THR A 194 1.14 11.64 -11.80
C THR A 194 0.74 12.89 -12.57
N MET A 195 0.82 12.84 -13.90
CA MET A 195 0.38 13.92 -14.77
C MET A 195 -1.14 13.99 -14.84
N VAL A 196 -1.69 15.16 -14.62
CA VAL A 196 -3.13 15.44 -14.67
C VAL A 196 -3.43 16.35 -15.84
N VAL A 197 -4.27 15.90 -16.77
CA VAL A 197 -4.80 16.70 -17.87
C VAL A 197 -6.19 17.20 -17.47
N VAL A 198 -6.33 18.52 -17.37
CA VAL A 198 -7.56 19.17 -16.93
C VAL A 198 -8.24 19.83 -18.12
N ASP A 199 -9.45 19.37 -18.44
CA ASP A 199 -10.26 19.97 -19.52
C ASP A 199 -10.84 21.32 -19.10
N GLU A 200 -10.98 22.24 -20.07
CA GLU A 200 -11.55 23.58 -19.92
C GLU A 200 -10.79 24.50 -18.94
N ALA A 201 -9.48 24.22 -18.73
CA ALA A 201 -8.67 24.94 -17.73
C ALA A 201 -7.63 25.91 -18.31
N GLU A 202 -7.68 26.26 -19.60
CA GLU A 202 -6.75 27.13 -20.27
C GLU A 202 -6.59 28.52 -19.63
N LYS A 203 -7.68 29.07 -19.09
CA LYS A 203 -7.68 30.41 -18.45
C LYS A 203 -6.82 30.48 -17.19
N TYR A 204 -6.54 29.34 -16.54
CA TYR A 204 -5.76 29.25 -15.29
C TYR A 204 -4.26 29.07 -15.55
N ILE A 205 -3.83 28.85 -16.80
CA ILE A 205 -2.43 28.58 -17.15
C ILE A 205 -1.52 29.80 -16.83
N LYS A 206 -1.95 31.03 -17.23
CA LYS A 206 -1.15 32.23 -17.05
C LYS A 206 -0.88 32.56 -15.58
N ALA A 207 -1.87 32.38 -14.73
CA ALA A 207 -1.78 32.71 -13.31
C ALA A 207 -1.20 31.54 -12.47
N ARG A 208 -1.03 30.35 -13.04
CA ARG A 208 -0.61 29.12 -12.33
C ARG A 208 -1.44 28.87 -11.07
N GLU A 209 -2.74 29.06 -11.19
CA GLU A 209 -3.67 28.98 -10.08
C GLU A 209 -3.85 27.55 -9.58
N VAL A 210 -4.27 27.44 -8.31
CA VAL A 210 -4.75 26.20 -7.73
C VAL A 210 -6.23 26.10 -8.03
N VAL A 211 -6.61 25.06 -8.75
CA VAL A 211 -8.00 24.80 -9.15
C VAL A 211 -8.51 23.50 -8.53
N GLU A 212 -9.79 23.47 -8.23
CA GLU A 212 -10.47 22.23 -7.83
C GLU A 212 -10.92 21.50 -9.08
N ILE A 213 -10.50 20.23 -9.20
CA ILE A 213 -10.81 19.35 -10.31
C ILE A 213 -11.64 18.17 -9.85
N GLU A 214 -12.40 17.58 -10.74
CA GLU A 214 -13.12 16.32 -10.55
C GLU A 214 -12.48 15.26 -11.45
N PHE A 215 -12.02 14.16 -10.85
CA PHE A 215 -11.39 13.07 -11.59
C PHE A 215 -12.41 12.37 -12.49
N VAL A 216 -11.99 12.04 -13.71
CA VAL A 216 -12.83 11.38 -14.72
C VAL A 216 -12.34 9.97 -15.01
N ARG A 217 -11.06 9.81 -15.38
CA ARG A 217 -10.48 8.50 -15.74
C ARG A 217 -8.95 8.55 -15.77
N TYR A 218 -8.34 7.37 -15.69
CA TYR A 218 -6.93 7.18 -16.01
C TYR A 218 -6.73 6.74 -17.47
N LEU A 219 -5.57 7.06 -18.00
CA LEU A 219 -5.03 6.50 -19.22
C LEU A 219 -3.61 5.99 -18.95
N GLN A 220 -3.36 4.72 -19.24
CA GLN A 220 -2.01 4.16 -19.19
C GLN A 220 -1.33 4.42 -20.54
N THR A 221 -0.16 5.03 -20.51
CA THR A 221 0.68 5.29 -21.68
C THR A 221 2.06 4.68 -21.49
N ASN A 222 2.83 4.59 -22.57
CA ASN A 222 4.23 4.15 -22.49
C ASN A 222 5.10 5.07 -21.61
N ALA A 223 4.71 6.33 -21.46
CA ALA A 223 5.39 7.32 -20.61
C ALA A 223 4.93 7.33 -19.15
N GLY A 224 3.91 6.52 -18.80
CA GLY A 224 3.35 6.43 -17.44
C GLY A 224 1.83 6.56 -17.36
N LYS A 225 1.32 6.63 -16.13
CA LYS A 225 -0.10 6.80 -15.83
C LYS A 225 -0.46 8.29 -15.92
N MET A 226 -1.46 8.62 -16.72
CA MET A 226 -2.03 9.95 -16.85
C MET A 226 -3.44 10.00 -16.28
N MET A 227 -3.77 11.07 -15.57
CA MET A 227 -5.10 11.32 -15.03
C MET A 227 -5.82 12.34 -15.91
N PHE A 228 -7.06 12.06 -16.29
CA PHE A 228 -7.95 13.02 -16.91
C PHE A 228 -8.96 13.52 -15.91
N ALA A 229 -9.12 14.84 -15.86
CA ALA A 229 -10.03 15.52 -14.96
C ALA A 229 -10.72 16.70 -15.65
N LYS A 230 -11.83 17.13 -15.09
CA LYS A 230 -12.54 18.37 -15.48
C LYS A 230 -12.54 19.34 -14.30
N LEU A 231 -12.79 20.62 -14.56
CA LEU A 231 -12.98 21.58 -13.48
C LEU A 231 -14.18 21.17 -12.62
N ALA A 232 -14.01 21.15 -11.30
CA ALA A 232 -15.10 20.91 -10.38
C ALA A 232 -16.09 22.09 -10.48
N LYS A 233 -17.37 21.81 -10.79
CA LYS A 233 -18.39 22.84 -10.86
C LYS A 233 -18.63 23.44 -9.49
N THR A 234 -18.49 24.72 -9.34
CA THR A 234 -18.81 25.45 -8.13
C THR A 234 -20.30 25.23 -7.76
N PRO A 235 -20.68 25.15 -6.47
CA PRO A 235 -22.06 24.95 -6.05
C PRO A 235 -23.09 25.91 -6.66
N GLN A 236 -22.64 27.10 -7.10
CA GLN A 236 -23.48 28.09 -7.75
C GLN A 236 -23.82 27.74 -9.21
N GLU A 237 -22.97 27.04 -9.95
CA GLU A 237 -23.24 26.60 -11.33
C GLU A 237 -24.16 25.39 -11.39
N GLN A 238 -24.19 24.54 -10.34
CA GLN A 238 -25.10 23.43 -10.25
C GLN A 238 -26.57 23.88 -10.05
N LYS A 239 -26.81 25.04 -9.43
CA LYS A 239 -28.16 25.60 -9.25
C LYS A 239 -28.74 26.19 -10.55
N LYS A 240 -27.93 26.60 -11.53
CA LYS A 240 -28.39 27.15 -12.81
C LYS A 240 -28.84 26.11 -13.84
N LYS A 241 -28.53 24.84 -13.67
CA LYS A 241 -28.89 23.74 -14.60
C LYS A 241 -30.01 22.82 -14.13
N ARG A 242 -30.77 23.17 -13.06
CA ARG A 242 -32.02 22.48 -12.79
C ARG A 242 -33.01 22.90 -13.86
N PRO A 243 -33.59 21.98 -14.66
CA PRO A 243 -34.61 22.35 -15.63
C PRO A 243 -35.79 23.01 -14.87
N GLN A 244 -36.10 24.24 -15.21
CA GLN A 244 -37.33 24.87 -14.73
C GLN A 244 -38.47 23.94 -15.10
N GLY A 245 -39.13 23.43 -14.08
CA GLY A 245 -40.25 22.53 -14.24
C GLY A 245 -41.27 23.12 -15.22
N ARG A 246 -41.61 22.32 -16.20
CA ARG A 246 -42.71 22.52 -17.13
C ARG A 246 -43.92 23.08 -16.36
N LYS A 247 -44.25 24.39 -16.58
CA LYS A 247 -45.49 24.98 -16.10
C LYS A 247 -46.65 24.13 -16.64
N LYS A 248 -47.34 23.42 -15.75
CA LYS A 248 -48.61 22.79 -16.08
C LYS A 248 -49.58 23.89 -16.47
N ASN A 249 -50.05 23.84 -17.72
CA ASN A 249 -51.16 24.64 -18.20
C ASN A 249 -52.45 24.19 -17.50
N PRO A 250 -53.26 25.08 -16.94
CA PRO A 250 -54.50 24.67 -16.30
C PRO A 250 -55.48 24.12 -17.33
N GLU A 251 -56.00 22.99 -17.04
CA GLU A 251 -56.94 22.12 -17.69
C GLU A 251 -58.22 22.87 -18.07
N LYS A 252 -58.53 22.92 -19.36
CA LYS A 252 -59.86 23.27 -19.84
C LYS A 252 -60.77 22.05 -19.67
N ALA A 253 -61.81 22.18 -18.84
CA ALA A 253 -62.88 21.19 -18.63
C ALA A 253 -63.54 20.81 -19.92
N PRO A 254 -63.87 19.53 -20.15
CA PRO A 254 -64.67 19.12 -21.35
C PRO A 254 -66.14 19.38 -21.13
N LYS A 255 -66.75 20.11 -22.08
CA LYS A 255 -68.21 20.27 -22.18
C LYS A 255 -68.82 18.94 -22.57
N GLN A 256 -69.85 18.52 -21.78
CA GLN A 256 -70.80 17.48 -22.10
C GLN A 256 -71.52 17.83 -23.40
N LYS A 257 -71.61 16.88 -24.33
CA LYS A 257 -72.52 16.85 -25.42
C LYS A 257 -73.38 15.58 -25.31
N ASP A 258 -74.67 15.88 -25.29
CA ASP A 258 -75.79 14.97 -25.16
C ASP A 258 -75.77 13.75 -26.08
N ARG A 259 -76.22 12.65 -25.51
CA ARG A 259 -76.58 11.41 -26.18
C ARG A 259 -77.96 11.59 -26.87
N LYS A 260 -78.05 11.22 -28.13
CA LYS A 260 -79.31 10.73 -28.76
C LYS A 260 -79.02 9.40 -29.46
N PRO A 261 -79.94 8.42 -29.35
CA PRO A 261 -79.76 7.08 -29.84
C PRO A 261 -80.39 6.89 -31.25
N LYS A 262 -79.74 6.06 -32.07
CA LYS A 262 -80.43 5.42 -33.25
C LYS A 262 -79.73 4.08 -33.49
N ASN A 263 -80.39 3.07 -33.14
CA ASN A 263 -81.26 2.14 -33.81
C ASN A 263 -80.71 1.44 -35.05
N ASN A 264 -80.44 0.20 -34.83
CA ASN A 264 -80.78 -1.01 -35.56
C ASN A 264 -80.80 -1.01 -37.12
N LYS A 265 -80.02 -1.94 -37.67
CA LYS A 265 -80.52 -3.05 -38.54
C LYS A 265 -79.35 -3.79 -39.14
N LYS A 266 -79.25 -5.10 -38.78
CA LYS A 266 -79.36 -6.28 -39.67
C LYS A 266 -78.77 -6.12 -41.08
N SER A 267 -77.83 -6.98 -41.48
CA SER A 267 -78.09 -8.15 -42.30
C SER A 267 -76.81 -8.74 -42.85
N THR A 268 -76.61 -10.00 -42.58
CA THR A 268 -76.33 -11.12 -43.51
C THR A 268 -75.40 -10.87 -44.72
N ALA A 269 -74.30 -11.49 -44.74
CA ALA A 269 -73.91 -12.65 -45.57
C ALA A 269 -72.55 -13.16 -45.09
#